data_dee6e6a7c6ba76a018dac6ec068c9e77
#
_entry.id   dee6e6a7c6ba76a018dac6ec068c9e77
#
_cell.length_a   1.000
_cell.length_b   1.000
_cell.length_c   1.000
_cell.angle_alpha   90.00
_cell.angle_beta   90.00
_cell.angle_gamma   90.00
#
_symmetry.space_group_name_H-M   'P 1'
#
loop_
_entity.id
_entity.type
_entity.pdbx_description
1 polymer ?
#
loop_
_entity_poly.entity_id
_entity_poly.type
_entity_poly.pdbx_seq_one_letter_code
_entity_poly.pdbx_strand_id
1 'polypeptide(L)'
;TFANGERFTFPERVAVPVDHPFAADDPAALMVDNMTLDVLFGMVLPRYSLSGYVDRAKAKSWTTKEKEIVEHFDRARSNAAAFVRTTLLKRLSSGGYAFTLSLRRHVARNELFLHAIDNGLALPTGTIQESDLLDDDDLVEHDVDDVERLNDAAAQRYEALANDTPDYITWVRPDLFTRELRASLVADTDAIRALLSLYGDWDTSRDSKLAELIKLIEDTHPADKVLVFTEYKDTANYLAGALRAHGIAKVDAATGDDKDPTQLAIRFSPKSNVSLIPDGESVDELRVLISTDVLSEGQNLQDAHIVVNYDLPWAIVR
;
A
#
# COMPACT_ATOMS: atom_id res chain seq x y z
N THR A 1 10.84 -23.04 32.18
CA THR A 1 11.00 -22.81 33.64
C THR A 1 12.15 -21.81 33.77
N PHE A 2 11.87 -20.72 34.48
CA PHE A 2 12.93 -19.72 34.79
C PHE A 2 13.94 -20.30 35.80
N ALA A 3 15.10 -19.66 35.91
CA ALA A 3 16.14 -20.06 36.86
C ALA A 3 15.68 -20.07 38.33
N ASN A 4 14.58 -19.34 38.64
CA ASN A 4 13.92 -19.31 39.97
C ASN A 4 12.90 -20.43 40.17
N GLY A 5 12.71 -21.36 39.22
CA GLY A 5 11.78 -22.47 39.30
C GLY A 5 10.32 -22.16 38.91
N GLU A 6 9.99 -20.93 38.56
CA GLU A 6 8.68 -20.58 38.06
C GLU A 6 8.45 -21.16 36.66
N ARG A 7 7.26 -21.68 36.41
CA ARG A 7 6.86 -22.14 35.08
C ARG A 7 6.27 -20.98 34.33
N PHE A 8 6.90 -20.61 33.21
CA PHE A 8 6.27 -19.71 32.25
C PHE A 8 5.12 -20.47 31.58
N THR A 9 3.93 -19.96 31.72
CA THR A 9 2.75 -20.39 30.97
C THR A 9 2.42 -19.31 29.96
N PHE A 10 2.36 -19.66 28.69
CA PHE A 10 1.84 -18.72 27.69
C PHE A 10 0.38 -18.40 28.03
N PRO A 11 -0.03 -17.13 27.93
CA PRO A 11 -1.43 -16.78 28.12
C PRO A 11 -2.29 -17.50 27.07
N GLU A 12 -3.50 -17.88 27.47
CA GLU A 12 -4.47 -18.44 26.55
C GLU A 12 -4.83 -17.39 25.50
N ARG A 13 -4.80 -17.78 24.22
CA ARG A 13 -5.17 -16.92 23.11
C ARG A 13 -6.61 -17.22 22.72
N VAL A 14 -7.45 -16.21 22.76
CA VAL A 14 -8.85 -16.29 22.33
C VAL A 14 -9.00 -15.43 21.08
N ALA A 15 -9.34 -16.06 19.94
CA ALA A 15 -9.67 -15.35 18.72
C ALA A 15 -11.13 -14.94 18.73
N VAL A 16 -11.39 -13.64 18.59
CA VAL A 16 -12.74 -13.07 18.56
C VAL A 16 -12.94 -12.39 17.21
N PRO A 17 -13.82 -12.91 16.34
CA PRO A 17 -14.16 -12.21 15.10
C PRO A 17 -14.96 -10.94 15.44
N VAL A 18 -14.64 -9.84 14.75
CA VAL A 18 -15.39 -8.59 14.81
C VAL A 18 -16.04 -8.36 13.45
N ASP A 19 -17.36 -8.40 13.43
CA ASP A 19 -18.12 -8.10 12.22
C ASP A 19 -18.21 -6.59 11.99
N HIS A 20 -17.97 -6.16 10.75
CA HIS A 20 -18.09 -4.76 10.34
C HIS A 20 -19.01 -4.66 9.10
N PRO A 21 -20.33 -4.85 9.26
CA PRO A 21 -21.26 -4.71 8.14
C PRO A 21 -21.21 -3.28 7.62
N PHE A 22 -21.21 -3.14 6.29
CA PHE A 22 -21.25 -1.81 5.67
C PHE A 22 -22.52 -1.07 6.07
N ALA A 23 -22.38 0.16 6.55
CA ALA A 23 -23.51 1.07 6.68
C ALA A 23 -24.05 1.44 5.28
N ALA A 24 -25.30 1.89 5.21
CA ALA A 24 -25.95 2.18 3.92
C ALA A 24 -25.27 3.30 3.12
N ASP A 25 -24.51 4.15 3.79
CA ASP A 25 -23.77 5.28 3.24
C ASP A 25 -22.25 5.07 3.21
N ASP A 26 -21.78 3.89 3.58
CA ASP A 26 -20.35 3.55 3.50
C ASP A 26 -19.92 3.40 2.03
N PRO A 27 -18.97 4.23 1.54
CA PRO A 27 -18.48 4.13 0.17
C PRO A 27 -17.86 2.76 -0.16
N ALA A 28 -17.31 2.06 0.84
CA ALA A 28 -16.72 0.75 0.65
C ALA A 28 -17.74 -0.31 0.19
N ALA A 29 -19.03 -0.13 0.47
CA ALA A 29 -20.08 -1.00 -0.05
C ALA A 29 -20.13 -1.02 -1.58
N LEU A 30 -19.91 0.14 -2.23
CA LEU A 30 -19.85 0.24 -3.70
C LEU A 30 -18.56 -0.40 -4.26
N MET A 31 -17.48 -0.41 -3.49
CA MET A 31 -16.18 -0.91 -3.93
C MET A 31 -16.14 -2.45 -4.01
N VAL A 32 -16.99 -3.14 -3.27
CA VAL A 32 -17.10 -4.61 -3.30
C VAL A 32 -18.17 -5.12 -4.27
N ASP A 33 -18.81 -4.24 -5.02
CA ASP A 33 -19.83 -4.61 -6.01
C ASP A 33 -19.21 -5.24 -7.28
N ASN A 34 -19.98 -6.03 -7.97
CA ASN A 34 -19.61 -6.70 -9.23
C ASN A 34 -19.09 -5.72 -10.28
N MET A 35 -19.63 -4.50 -10.36
CA MET A 35 -19.16 -3.49 -11.31
C MET A 35 -17.69 -3.12 -11.07
N THR A 36 -17.26 -2.97 -9.82
CA THR A 36 -15.86 -2.73 -9.48
C THR A 36 -14.98 -3.90 -9.92
N LEU A 37 -15.41 -5.12 -9.63
CA LEU A 37 -14.68 -6.33 -10.01
C LEU A 37 -14.59 -6.46 -11.53
N ASP A 38 -15.68 -6.20 -12.26
CA ASP A 38 -15.71 -6.24 -13.73
C ASP A 38 -14.70 -5.24 -14.34
N VAL A 39 -14.62 -4.03 -13.78
CA VAL A 39 -13.62 -3.04 -14.21
C VAL A 39 -12.20 -3.53 -13.91
N LEU A 40 -11.92 -3.98 -12.68
CA LEU A 40 -10.58 -4.45 -12.29
C LEU A 40 -10.10 -5.63 -13.16
N PHE A 41 -10.99 -6.58 -13.46
CA PHE A 41 -10.67 -7.72 -14.32
C PHE A 41 -10.61 -7.34 -15.81
N GLY A 42 -11.36 -6.33 -16.23
CA GLY A 42 -11.38 -5.81 -17.60
C GLY A 42 -10.18 -4.92 -17.97
N MET A 43 -9.48 -4.32 -16.99
CA MET A 43 -8.29 -3.51 -17.24
C MET A 43 -7.19 -4.32 -17.92
N VAL A 44 -6.55 -3.71 -18.92
CA VAL A 44 -5.43 -4.33 -19.66
C VAL A 44 -4.11 -4.19 -18.91
N LEU A 45 -3.96 -3.13 -18.11
CA LEU A 45 -2.76 -2.81 -17.33
C LEU A 45 -1.50 -2.67 -18.23
N PRO A 46 -1.54 -1.77 -19.24
CA PRO A 46 -0.54 -1.74 -20.31
C PRO A 46 0.87 -1.44 -19.80
N ARG A 47 1.05 -0.67 -18.73
CA ARG A 47 2.36 -0.40 -18.13
C ARG A 47 3.06 -1.65 -17.61
N TYR A 48 2.29 -2.67 -17.24
CA TYR A 48 2.79 -3.95 -16.72
C TYR A 48 2.88 -5.03 -17.80
N SER A 49 2.57 -4.68 -19.05
CA SER A 49 2.62 -5.58 -20.21
C SER A 49 3.23 -4.91 -21.45
N LEU A 50 4.21 -4.04 -21.25
CA LEU A 50 4.85 -3.20 -22.31
C LEU A 50 5.37 -4.02 -23.48
N SER A 51 5.84 -5.27 -23.25
CA SER A 51 6.26 -6.19 -24.31
C SER A 51 5.23 -6.35 -25.43
N GLY A 52 3.93 -6.36 -25.08
CA GLY A 52 2.83 -6.49 -26.04
C GLY A 52 2.67 -5.28 -26.96
N TYR A 53 3.23 -4.15 -26.60
CA TYR A 53 3.11 -2.89 -27.32
C TYR A 53 4.39 -2.48 -28.07
N VAL A 54 5.47 -3.26 -27.98
CA VAL A 54 6.73 -2.96 -28.69
C VAL A 54 6.52 -3.04 -30.19
N ASP A 55 6.90 -2.00 -30.93
CA ASP A 55 6.87 -1.95 -32.40
C ASP A 55 8.00 -2.79 -33.01
N ARG A 56 7.77 -4.08 -33.10
CA ARG A 56 8.76 -5.05 -33.62
C ARG A 56 9.07 -4.86 -35.11
N ALA A 57 8.24 -4.11 -35.86
CA ALA A 57 8.54 -3.78 -37.23
C ALA A 57 9.76 -2.88 -37.33
N LYS A 58 10.05 -2.09 -36.28
CA LYS A 58 11.23 -1.22 -36.17
C LYS A 58 12.46 -1.88 -35.55
N ALA A 59 12.46 -3.18 -35.30
CA ALA A 59 13.55 -3.88 -34.61
C ALA A 59 14.95 -3.68 -35.28
N LYS A 60 14.98 -3.45 -36.59
CA LYS A 60 16.23 -3.19 -37.29
C LYS A 60 16.87 -1.84 -36.94
N SER A 61 16.08 -0.88 -36.44
CA SER A 61 16.54 0.45 -36.02
C SER A 61 16.88 0.56 -34.55
N TRP A 62 16.69 -0.52 -33.77
CA TRP A 62 16.94 -0.51 -32.35
C TRP A 62 18.44 -0.50 -32.04
N THR A 63 18.81 0.32 -31.07
CA THR A 63 20.15 0.29 -30.46
C THR A 63 20.35 -0.98 -29.67
N THR A 64 21.60 -1.30 -29.30
CA THR A 64 21.91 -2.44 -28.42
C THR A 64 21.17 -2.33 -27.09
N LYS A 65 21.17 -1.13 -26.48
CA LYS A 65 20.45 -0.88 -25.22
C LYS A 65 18.95 -1.12 -25.34
N GLU A 66 18.34 -0.71 -26.43
CA GLU A 66 16.89 -0.93 -26.66
C GLU A 66 16.54 -2.40 -26.84
N LYS A 67 17.42 -3.18 -27.49
CA LYS A 67 17.24 -4.63 -27.56
C LYS A 67 17.27 -5.28 -26.18
N GLU A 68 18.20 -4.89 -25.34
CA GLU A 68 18.29 -5.36 -23.95
C GLU A 68 17.04 -4.98 -23.15
N ILE A 69 16.53 -3.77 -23.30
CA ILE A 69 15.30 -3.31 -22.67
C ILE A 69 14.08 -4.14 -23.13
N VAL A 70 13.96 -4.39 -24.44
CA VAL A 70 12.86 -5.21 -24.97
C VAL A 70 12.95 -6.66 -24.49
N GLU A 71 14.15 -7.24 -24.44
CA GLU A 71 14.36 -8.57 -23.86
C GLU A 71 13.96 -8.62 -22.37
N HIS A 72 14.19 -7.52 -21.65
CA HIS A 72 13.75 -7.40 -20.26
C HIS A 72 12.22 -7.37 -20.17
N PHE A 73 11.54 -6.56 -21.00
CA PHE A 73 10.07 -6.58 -21.07
C PHE A 73 9.50 -7.95 -21.44
N ASP A 74 10.16 -8.68 -22.33
CA ASP A 74 9.73 -10.02 -22.74
C ASP A 74 9.84 -11.05 -21.63
N ARG A 75 10.85 -10.92 -20.75
CA ARG A 75 11.02 -11.77 -19.57
C ARG A 75 9.99 -11.46 -18.48
N ALA A 76 9.71 -10.18 -18.24
CA ALA A 76 8.73 -9.72 -17.24
C ALA A 76 7.26 -10.03 -17.62
N ARG A 77 7.00 -10.48 -18.84
CA ARG A 77 5.68 -10.56 -19.49
C ARG A 77 4.63 -11.41 -18.79
N SER A 78 5.00 -12.41 -17.99
CA SER A 78 4.03 -13.48 -17.73
C SER A 78 3.02 -13.21 -16.61
N ASN A 79 3.35 -12.39 -15.58
CA ASN A 79 2.50 -12.31 -14.39
C ASN A 79 2.24 -10.92 -13.82
N ALA A 80 2.96 -9.87 -14.23
CA ALA A 80 2.88 -8.56 -13.59
C ALA A 80 1.45 -7.97 -13.53
N ALA A 81 0.69 -8.06 -14.63
CA ALA A 81 -0.70 -7.58 -14.64
C ALA A 81 -1.62 -8.38 -13.70
N ALA A 82 -1.38 -9.69 -13.55
CA ALA A 82 -2.13 -10.51 -12.60
C ALA A 82 -1.79 -10.14 -11.15
N PHE A 83 -0.50 -9.91 -10.87
CA PHE A 83 -0.06 -9.42 -9.55
C PHE A 83 -0.72 -8.09 -9.19
N VAL A 84 -0.69 -7.10 -10.08
CA VAL A 84 -1.32 -5.79 -9.84
C VAL A 84 -2.81 -5.93 -9.53
N ARG A 85 -3.54 -6.79 -10.24
CA ARG A 85 -4.95 -7.05 -9.92
C ARG A 85 -5.10 -7.66 -8.53
N THR A 86 -4.25 -8.64 -8.18
CA THR A 86 -4.27 -9.26 -6.85
C THR A 86 -3.98 -8.23 -5.78
N THR A 87 -2.98 -7.37 -5.98
CA THR A 87 -2.65 -6.29 -5.03
C THR A 87 -3.80 -5.29 -4.88
N LEU A 88 -4.47 -4.89 -5.96
CA LEU A 88 -5.65 -4.03 -5.87
C LEU A 88 -6.79 -4.69 -5.07
N LEU A 89 -7.01 -6.00 -5.24
CA LEU A 89 -8.01 -6.75 -4.45
C LEU A 89 -7.61 -6.88 -2.99
N LYS A 90 -6.33 -7.08 -2.70
CA LYS A 90 -5.79 -7.07 -1.32
C LYS A 90 -5.97 -5.70 -0.68
N ARG A 91 -5.65 -4.61 -1.40
CA ARG A 91 -5.87 -3.24 -0.95
C ARG A 91 -7.34 -2.98 -0.63
N LEU A 92 -8.26 -3.48 -1.46
CA LEU A 92 -9.69 -3.42 -1.21
C LEU A 92 -10.07 -4.17 0.07
N SER A 93 -9.50 -5.34 0.33
CA SER A 93 -9.76 -6.09 1.56
C SER A 93 -9.19 -5.41 2.81
N SER A 94 -8.10 -4.67 2.68
CA SER A 94 -7.57 -3.86 3.77
C SER A 94 -8.51 -2.70 4.12
N GLY A 95 -8.94 -1.92 3.13
CA GLY A 95 -9.91 -0.84 3.34
C GLY A 95 -10.14 0.00 2.10
N GLY A 96 -11.30 0.66 2.05
CA GLY A 96 -11.70 1.50 0.93
C GLY A 96 -10.76 2.68 0.70
N TYR A 97 -10.19 3.26 1.77
CA TYR A 97 -9.19 4.33 1.67
C TYR A 97 -7.95 3.87 0.89
N ALA A 98 -7.33 2.78 1.32
CA ALA A 98 -6.13 2.23 0.69
C ALA A 98 -6.38 1.84 -0.77
N PHE A 99 -7.55 1.26 -1.06
CA PHE A 99 -7.97 0.92 -2.41
C PHE A 99 -8.13 2.16 -3.29
N THR A 100 -8.86 3.18 -2.83
CA THR A 100 -9.07 4.44 -3.56
C THR A 100 -7.74 5.13 -3.84
N LEU A 101 -6.83 5.17 -2.86
CA LEU A 101 -5.50 5.75 -3.02
C LEU A 101 -4.69 5.00 -4.09
N SER A 102 -4.74 3.67 -4.10
CA SER A 102 -4.07 2.85 -5.12
C SER A 102 -4.63 3.11 -6.53
N LEU A 103 -5.94 3.27 -6.67
CA LEU A 103 -6.55 3.65 -7.95
C LEU A 103 -6.10 5.05 -8.41
N ARG A 104 -6.04 6.03 -7.50
CA ARG A 104 -5.55 7.39 -7.81
C ARG A 104 -4.08 7.36 -8.25
N ARG A 105 -3.23 6.60 -7.56
CA ARG A 105 -1.82 6.39 -7.96
C ARG A 105 -1.73 5.76 -9.34
N HIS A 106 -2.60 4.79 -9.63
CA HIS A 106 -2.61 4.13 -10.94
C HIS A 106 -2.98 5.10 -12.07
N VAL A 107 -3.99 5.95 -11.87
CA VAL A 107 -4.36 7.04 -12.79
C VAL A 107 -3.18 7.99 -13.00
N ALA A 108 -2.58 8.46 -11.91
CA ALA A 108 -1.46 9.39 -11.95
C ALA A 108 -0.28 8.88 -12.80
N ARG A 109 0.05 7.60 -12.68
CA ARG A 109 1.11 6.95 -13.46
C ARG A 109 0.73 6.77 -14.93
N ASN A 110 -0.52 6.42 -15.22
CA ASN A 110 -0.98 6.36 -16.60
C ASN A 110 -0.90 7.74 -17.26
N GLU A 111 -1.24 8.81 -16.55
CA GLU A 111 -1.14 10.18 -17.03
C GLU A 111 0.30 10.61 -17.30
N LEU A 112 1.28 10.18 -16.50
CA LEU A 112 2.70 10.39 -16.80
C LEU A 112 3.10 9.77 -18.15
N PHE A 113 2.68 8.53 -18.39
CA PHE A 113 2.92 7.86 -19.67
C PHE A 113 2.23 8.56 -20.82
N LEU A 114 0.96 8.95 -20.65
CA LEU A 114 0.21 9.69 -21.67
C LEU A 114 0.86 11.04 -21.98
N HIS A 115 1.27 11.78 -20.95
CA HIS A 115 1.99 13.04 -21.11
C HIS A 115 3.29 12.84 -21.91
N ALA A 116 4.07 11.82 -21.56
CA ALA A 116 5.31 11.52 -22.29
C ALA A 116 5.05 11.16 -23.75
N ILE A 117 4.07 10.29 -24.03
CA ILE A 117 3.70 9.88 -25.39
C ILE A 117 3.24 11.10 -26.21
N ASP A 118 2.35 11.92 -25.67
CA ASP A 118 1.71 13.03 -26.36
C ASP A 118 2.70 14.17 -26.67
N ASN A 119 3.77 14.29 -25.87
CA ASN A 119 4.82 15.30 -26.08
C ASN A 119 6.12 14.73 -26.69
N GLY A 120 6.15 13.46 -27.09
CA GLY A 120 7.33 12.82 -27.67
C GLY A 120 8.50 12.69 -26.69
N LEU A 121 8.21 12.66 -25.38
CA LEU A 121 9.19 12.55 -24.29
C LEU A 121 9.46 11.07 -23.97
N ALA A 122 10.56 10.79 -23.28
CA ALA A 122 10.88 9.43 -22.85
C ALA A 122 9.89 8.93 -21.79
N LEU A 123 9.50 7.67 -21.89
CA LEU A 123 8.62 7.01 -20.89
C LEU A 123 9.44 6.54 -19.70
N PRO A 124 9.01 6.84 -18.46
CA PRO A 124 9.65 6.33 -17.26
C PRO A 124 9.21 4.89 -17.01
N THR A 125 9.94 3.91 -17.52
CA THR A 125 9.69 2.50 -17.31
C THR A 125 10.49 2.02 -16.10
N GLY A 126 9.86 1.31 -15.14
CA GLY A 126 10.56 0.69 -14.02
C GLY A 126 11.33 -0.55 -14.46
N THR A 127 12.42 -0.86 -13.77
CA THR A 127 13.02 -2.20 -13.80
C THR A 127 12.22 -3.07 -12.84
N ILE A 128 11.35 -3.91 -13.37
CA ILE A 128 10.75 -4.98 -12.58
C ILE A 128 11.82 -6.06 -12.42
N GLN A 129 12.50 -6.08 -11.28
CA GLN A 129 13.36 -7.21 -10.94
C GLN A 129 12.47 -8.39 -10.53
N GLU A 130 12.92 -9.63 -10.81
CA GLU A 130 12.18 -10.84 -10.36
C GLU A 130 12.03 -10.90 -8.83
N SER A 131 12.95 -10.27 -8.08
CA SER A 131 12.86 -10.09 -6.63
C SER A 131 11.71 -9.19 -6.20
N ASP A 132 11.39 -8.17 -7.01
CA ASP A 132 10.35 -7.18 -6.72
C ASP A 132 8.94 -7.74 -6.97
N LEU A 133 8.84 -8.88 -7.68
CA LEU A 133 7.60 -9.62 -7.87
C LEU A 133 7.22 -10.47 -6.64
N LEU A 134 8.16 -10.67 -5.71
CA LEU A 134 7.95 -11.49 -4.51
C LEU A 134 7.50 -10.67 -3.31
N ASP A 135 7.78 -9.37 -3.28
CA ASP A 135 7.27 -8.44 -2.29
C ASP A 135 6.13 -7.62 -2.89
N ASP A 136 4.90 -8.03 -2.57
CA ASP A 136 3.63 -7.48 -3.10
C ASP A 136 3.49 -5.96 -2.94
N ASP A 137 4.19 -5.36 -1.98
CA ASP A 137 4.12 -3.93 -1.67
C ASP A 137 4.96 -3.06 -2.62
N ASP A 138 6.10 -3.57 -3.11
CA ASP A 138 7.05 -2.79 -3.89
C ASP A 138 6.54 -2.38 -5.28
N LEU A 139 5.73 -3.21 -5.94
CA LEU A 139 5.20 -2.90 -7.27
C LEU A 139 4.20 -1.72 -7.30
N VAL A 140 3.61 -1.40 -6.18
CA VAL A 140 2.60 -0.32 -6.06
C VAL A 140 3.14 0.86 -5.24
N GLU A 141 4.09 0.65 -4.34
CA GLU A 141 4.56 1.64 -3.38
C GLU A 141 5.75 2.48 -3.82
N HIS A 142 6.72 1.92 -4.55
CA HIS A 142 7.96 2.64 -4.84
C HIS A 142 7.86 3.81 -5.82
N ASP A 143 6.76 3.95 -6.54
CA ASP A 143 6.75 4.86 -7.69
C ASP A 143 6.16 6.25 -7.46
N VAL A 144 5.35 6.48 -6.47
CA VAL A 144 4.83 7.82 -6.15
C VAL A 144 4.44 7.86 -4.67
N ASP A 145 5.42 7.97 -3.80
CA ASP A 145 5.21 8.11 -2.37
C ASP A 145 4.62 9.45 -1.97
N ASP A 146 4.52 10.36 -2.90
CA ASP A 146 4.06 11.71 -2.63
C ASP A 146 2.56 11.83 -2.90
N VAL A 147 1.75 11.42 -1.91
CA VAL A 147 0.28 11.61 -1.93
C VAL A 147 -0.07 13.08 -2.19
N GLU A 148 0.78 14.01 -1.75
CA GLU A 148 0.61 15.45 -1.95
C GLU A 148 0.64 15.82 -3.45
N ARG A 149 1.40 15.08 -4.25
CA ARG A 149 1.54 15.32 -5.70
C ARG A 149 0.54 14.59 -6.60
N LEU A 150 -0.33 13.76 -6.04
CA LEU A 150 -1.32 13.05 -6.87
C LEU A 150 -2.27 14.01 -7.63
N ASN A 151 -2.45 15.21 -7.09
CA ASN A 151 -3.28 16.25 -7.70
C ASN A 151 -2.51 17.18 -8.65
N ASP A 152 -1.17 17.06 -8.72
CA ASP A 152 -0.37 17.88 -9.64
C ASP A 152 -0.65 17.49 -11.09
N ALA A 153 -0.46 18.42 -12.01
CA ALA A 153 -0.54 18.12 -13.43
C ALA A 153 0.53 17.10 -13.85
N ALA A 154 0.20 16.22 -14.79
CA ALA A 154 1.12 15.19 -15.28
C ALA A 154 2.48 15.76 -15.74
N ALA A 155 2.49 16.97 -16.31
CA ALA A 155 3.72 17.67 -16.68
C ALA A 155 4.62 17.97 -15.48
N GLN A 156 4.05 18.46 -14.37
CA GLN A 156 4.81 18.79 -13.16
C GLN A 156 5.40 17.52 -12.52
N ARG A 157 4.58 16.44 -12.44
CA ARG A 157 5.06 15.13 -11.95
C ARG A 157 6.17 14.58 -12.84
N TYR A 158 6.04 14.72 -14.17
CA TYR A 158 7.06 14.29 -15.11
C TYR A 158 8.37 15.05 -14.92
N GLU A 159 8.31 16.37 -14.79
CA GLU A 159 9.49 17.21 -14.55
C GLU A 159 10.17 16.88 -13.20
N ALA A 160 9.38 16.67 -12.14
CA ALA A 160 9.92 16.27 -10.86
C ALA A 160 10.67 14.94 -10.94
N LEU A 161 10.08 13.93 -11.59
CA LEU A 161 10.69 12.62 -11.79
C LEU A 161 11.94 12.69 -12.70
N ALA A 162 11.94 13.55 -13.72
CA ALA A 162 13.10 13.72 -14.60
C ALA A 162 14.27 14.42 -13.91
N ASN A 163 13.99 15.33 -12.96
CA ASN A 163 15.00 16.06 -12.19
C ASN A 163 15.64 15.20 -11.10
N ASP A 164 14.88 14.29 -10.49
CA ASP A 164 15.33 13.38 -9.45
C ASP A 164 14.90 11.96 -9.80
N THR A 165 15.59 11.38 -10.78
CA THR A 165 15.25 10.07 -11.34
C THR A 165 15.79 8.97 -10.42
N PRO A 166 14.93 8.13 -9.82
CA PRO A 166 15.36 6.97 -9.07
C PRO A 166 16.14 5.96 -9.93
N ASP A 167 17.09 5.24 -9.32
CA ASP A 167 17.97 4.29 -10.01
C ASP A 167 17.23 3.15 -10.71
N TYR A 168 16.03 2.81 -10.25
CA TYR A 168 15.19 1.76 -10.83
C TYR A 168 14.41 2.22 -12.08
N ILE A 169 14.42 3.52 -12.43
CA ILE A 169 13.74 4.03 -13.62
C ILE A 169 14.63 3.99 -14.86
N THR A 170 14.12 3.36 -15.89
CA THR A 170 14.72 3.35 -17.22
C THR A 170 13.88 4.20 -18.17
N TRP A 171 14.50 5.22 -18.74
CA TRP A 171 13.87 6.10 -19.72
C TRP A 171 13.90 5.48 -21.12
N VAL A 172 12.72 5.35 -21.75
CA VAL A 172 12.55 4.69 -23.04
C VAL A 172 11.82 5.62 -24.00
N ARG A 173 12.34 5.77 -25.21
CA ARG A 173 11.70 6.63 -26.21
C ARG A 173 10.32 6.10 -26.63
N PRO A 174 9.31 6.98 -26.84
CA PRO A 174 7.94 6.55 -27.07
C PRO A 174 7.72 5.85 -28.41
N ASP A 175 8.54 6.12 -29.42
CA ASP A 175 8.45 5.51 -30.76
C ASP A 175 8.96 4.04 -30.80
N LEU A 176 9.46 3.51 -29.68
CA LEU A 176 9.68 2.09 -29.48
C LEU A 176 8.35 1.31 -29.40
N PHE A 177 7.25 2.00 -29.08
CA PHE A 177 5.95 1.41 -28.87
C PHE A 177 4.97 1.72 -30.00
N THR A 178 3.97 0.87 -30.15
CA THR A 178 2.87 1.08 -31.07
C THR A 178 1.84 2.06 -30.50
N ARG A 179 0.92 2.56 -31.35
CA ARG A 179 -0.12 3.52 -30.93
C ARG A 179 -1.14 2.90 -29.98
N GLU A 180 -1.26 1.58 -29.98
CA GLU A 180 -2.15 0.82 -29.11
C GLU A 180 -1.81 1.01 -27.64
N LEU A 181 -0.53 1.27 -27.28
CA LEU A 181 -0.14 1.58 -25.91
C LEU A 181 -0.93 2.78 -25.37
N ARG A 182 -0.95 3.88 -26.15
CA ARG A 182 -1.70 5.09 -25.77
C ARG A 182 -3.19 4.80 -25.60
N ALA A 183 -3.78 4.08 -26.56
CA ALA A 183 -5.21 3.76 -26.52
C ALA A 183 -5.59 2.92 -25.28
N SER A 184 -4.77 1.94 -24.93
CA SER A 184 -4.99 1.10 -23.75
C SER A 184 -4.81 1.88 -22.45
N LEU A 185 -3.82 2.79 -22.38
CA LEU A 185 -3.63 3.68 -21.22
C LEU A 185 -4.85 4.58 -20.98
N VAL A 186 -5.40 5.16 -22.05
CA VAL A 186 -6.61 6.00 -21.97
C VAL A 186 -7.79 5.17 -21.48
N ALA A 187 -8.01 3.99 -22.07
CA ALA A 187 -9.15 3.14 -21.70
C ALA A 187 -9.11 2.73 -20.21
N ASP A 188 -7.96 2.28 -19.70
CA ASP A 188 -7.81 1.93 -18.30
C ASP A 188 -7.97 3.16 -17.38
N THR A 189 -7.42 4.30 -17.78
CA THR A 189 -7.53 5.55 -17.00
C THR A 189 -8.98 6.00 -16.88
N ASP A 190 -9.73 5.98 -17.98
CA ASP A 190 -11.14 6.38 -18.01
C ASP A 190 -12.00 5.42 -17.17
N ALA A 191 -11.73 4.12 -17.24
CA ALA A 191 -12.43 3.13 -16.44
C ALA A 191 -12.20 3.34 -14.93
N ILE A 192 -10.96 3.58 -14.51
CA ILE A 192 -10.63 3.86 -13.11
C ILE A 192 -11.25 5.19 -12.65
N ARG A 193 -11.20 6.24 -13.48
CA ARG A 193 -11.82 7.54 -13.17
C ARG A 193 -13.33 7.42 -12.99
N ALA A 194 -13.98 6.58 -13.78
CA ALA A 194 -15.41 6.31 -13.62
C ALA A 194 -15.70 5.67 -12.25
N LEU A 195 -14.88 4.72 -11.80
CA LEU A 195 -15.00 4.15 -10.45
C LEU A 195 -14.75 5.20 -9.37
N LEU A 196 -13.67 5.98 -9.47
CA LEU A 196 -13.36 7.03 -8.49
C LEU A 196 -14.48 8.08 -8.42
N SER A 197 -15.08 8.44 -9.55
CA SER A 197 -16.24 9.35 -9.60
C SER A 197 -17.48 8.77 -8.93
N LEU A 198 -17.69 7.45 -9.06
CA LEU A 198 -18.80 6.75 -8.41
C LEU A 198 -18.63 6.71 -6.89
N TYR A 199 -17.40 6.45 -6.39
CA TYR A 199 -17.14 6.38 -4.96
C TYR A 199 -17.16 7.76 -4.28
N GLY A 200 -16.83 8.81 -5.03
CA GLY A 200 -16.65 10.16 -4.49
C GLY A 200 -15.37 10.30 -3.65
N ASP A 201 -15.32 11.39 -2.90
CA ASP A 201 -14.22 11.58 -1.95
C ASP A 201 -14.41 10.69 -0.72
N TRP A 202 -13.27 10.13 -0.25
CA TRP A 202 -13.28 9.30 0.94
C TRP A 202 -13.65 10.13 2.18
N ASP A 203 -14.70 9.68 2.87
CA ASP A 203 -15.17 10.27 4.10
C ASP A 203 -14.96 9.30 5.27
N THR A 204 -13.98 9.60 6.11
CA THR A 204 -13.60 8.80 7.28
C THR A 204 -14.78 8.58 8.24
N SER A 205 -15.74 9.50 8.31
CA SER A 205 -16.91 9.39 9.20
C SER A 205 -17.90 8.30 8.75
N ARG A 206 -17.80 7.83 7.51
CA ARG A 206 -18.64 6.77 6.93
C ARG A 206 -17.94 5.42 6.81
N ASP A 207 -16.70 5.31 7.26
CA ASP A 207 -15.93 4.06 7.27
C ASP A 207 -16.40 3.13 8.39
N SER A 208 -17.22 2.14 8.03
CA SER A 208 -17.80 1.18 8.99
C SER A 208 -16.74 0.33 9.68
N LYS A 209 -15.67 -0.03 8.97
CA LYS A 209 -14.58 -0.85 9.53
C LYS A 209 -13.77 -0.07 10.57
N LEU A 210 -13.50 1.21 10.28
CA LEU A 210 -12.87 2.12 11.24
C LEU A 210 -13.78 2.36 12.45
N ALA A 211 -15.09 2.54 12.24
CA ALA A 211 -16.04 2.75 13.33
C ALA A 211 -16.05 1.59 14.31
N GLU A 212 -16.00 0.33 13.85
CA GLU A 212 -15.89 -0.83 14.73
C GLU A 212 -14.52 -0.92 15.44
N LEU A 213 -13.43 -0.48 14.81
CA LEU A 213 -12.12 -0.37 15.48
C LEU A 213 -12.17 0.68 16.60
N ILE A 214 -12.76 1.85 16.36
CA ILE A 214 -12.94 2.89 17.38
C ILE A 214 -13.74 2.35 18.57
N LYS A 215 -14.87 1.73 18.31
CA LYS A 215 -15.72 1.12 19.34
C LYS A 215 -14.99 0.03 20.14
N LEU A 216 -14.19 -0.80 19.49
CA LEU A 216 -13.35 -1.78 20.17
C LEU A 216 -12.36 -1.10 21.13
N ILE A 217 -11.72 -0.02 20.70
CA ILE A 217 -10.70 0.70 21.48
C ILE A 217 -11.35 1.49 22.64
N GLU A 218 -12.49 2.13 22.43
CA GLU A 218 -13.12 3.02 23.42
C GLU A 218 -14.09 2.32 24.36
N ASP A 219 -14.93 1.43 23.81
CA ASP A 219 -16.01 0.81 24.59
C ASP A 219 -15.59 -0.55 25.18
N THR A 220 -14.89 -1.36 24.38
CA THR A 220 -14.54 -2.72 24.80
C THR A 220 -13.23 -2.75 25.60
N HIS A 221 -12.24 -1.96 25.18
CA HIS A 221 -10.89 -1.93 25.74
C HIS A 221 -10.41 -0.52 26.11
N PRO A 222 -11.19 0.26 26.92
CA PRO A 222 -10.90 1.68 27.17
C PRO A 222 -9.59 1.95 27.90
N ALA A 223 -9.08 0.98 28.66
CA ALA A 223 -7.85 1.11 29.45
C ALA A 223 -6.69 0.24 28.94
N ASP A 224 -6.96 -0.66 28.01
CA ASP A 224 -5.97 -1.62 27.52
C ASP A 224 -5.06 -1.01 26.45
N LYS A 225 -3.86 -1.58 26.32
CA LYS A 225 -2.99 -1.37 25.18
C LYS A 225 -3.46 -2.21 24.01
N VAL A 226 -3.62 -1.59 22.86
CA VAL A 226 -4.11 -2.23 21.64
C VAL A 226 -3.05 -2.17 20.57
N LEU A 227 -2.62 -3.34 20.08
CA LEU A 227 -1.73 -3.48 18.94
C LEU A 227 -2.58 -3.84 17.73
N VAL A 228 -2.52 -3.02 16.67
CA VAL A 228 -3.26 -3.23 15.43
C VAL A 228 -2.28 -3.58 14.34
N PHE A 229 -2.43 -4.73 13.71
CA PHE A 229 -1.65 -5.13 12.54
C PHE A 229 -2.44 -4.90 11.25
N THR A 230 -1.75 -4.40 10.23
CA THR A 230 -2.23 -4.26 8.85
C THR A 230 -1.10 -4.56 7.86
N GLU A 231 -1.42 -5.03 6.67
CA GLU A 231 -0.41 -5.30 5.63
C GLU A 231 0.16 -4.01 5.00
N TYR A 232 -0.60 -2.88 5.04
CA TYR A 232 -0.28 -1.70 4.24
C TYR A 232 0.04 -0.47 5.07
N LYS A 233 1.15 0.21 4.74
CA LYS A 233 1.55 1.47 5.40
C LYS A 233 0.47 2.56 5.23
N ASP A 234 -0.18 2.61 4.06
CA ASP A 234 -1.27 3.57 3.82
C ASP A 234 -2.43 3.36 4.80
N THR A 235 -2.80 2.10 5.05
CA THR A 235 -3.81 1.74 6.04
C THR A 235 -3.34 2.09 7.45
N ALA A 236 -2.08 1.78 7.80
CA ALA A 236 -1.53 2.11 9.12
C ALA A 236 -1.56 3.62 9.39
N ASN A 237 -1.09 4.42 8.44
CA ASN A 237 -1.08 5.88 8.54
C ASN A 237 -2.50 6.46 8.58
N TYR A 238 -3.41 5.95 7.74
CA TYR A 238 -4.81 6.34 7.74
C TYR A 238 -5.46 6.08 9.10
N LEU A 239 -5.32 4.88 9.65
CA LEU A 239 -5.89 4.51 10.95
C LEU A 239 -5.33 5.39 12.07
N ALA A 240 -4.01 5.59 12.13
CA ALA A 240 -3.40 6.44 13.14
C ALA A 240 -3.90 7.89 13.06
N GLY A 241 -4.01 8.45 11.86
CA GLY A 241 -4.57 9.77 11.61
C GLY A 241 -6.02 9.87 12.03
N ALA A 242 -6.85 8.91 11.62
CA ALA A 242 -8.28 8.87 11.92
C ALA A 242 -8.56 8.71 13.42
N LEU A 243 -7.84 7.81 14.11
CA LEU A 243 -7.97 7.63 15.56
C LEU A 243 -7.58 8.88 16.34
N ARG A 244 -6.50 9.56 15.94
CA ARG A 244 -6.10 10.85 16.55
C ARG A 244 -7.16 11.94 16.31
N ALA A 245 -7.68 12.04 15.09
CA ALA A 245 -8.73 13.00 14.73
C ALA A 245 -10.04 12.74 15.49
N HIS A 246 -10.34 11.47 15.79
CA HIS A 246 -11.48 11.09 16.63
C HIS A 246 -11.30 11.49 18.11
N GLY A 247 -10.07 11.73 18.56
CA GLY A 247 -9.75 12.11 19.94
C GLY A 247 -9.08 11.02 20.77
N ILE A 248 -8.77 9.87 20.18
CA ILE A 248 -8.02 8.81 20.88
C ILE A 248 -6.57 9.28 21.06
N ALA A 249 -6.16 9.41 22.31
CA ALA A 249 -4.82 9.85 22.66
C ALA A 249 -3.80 8.70 22.62
N LYS A 250 -2.51 9.06 22.52
CA LYS A 250 -1.39 8.11 22.63
C LYS A 250 -1.43 7.03 21.52
N VAL A 251 -1.71 7.46 20.31
CA VAL A 251 -1.76 6.63 19.10
C VAL A 251 -0.56 6.92 18.23
N ASP A 252 0.08 5.89 17.69
CA ASP A 252 1.12 6.04 16.67
C ASP A 252 1.09 4.89 15.66
N ALA A 253 1.77 5.07 14.51
CA ALA A 253 1.95 4.04 13.50
C ALA A 253 3.43 3.67 13.38
N ALA A 254 3.72 2.40 13.15
CA ALA A 254 5.04 1.87 12.83
C ALA A 254 4.99 1.22 11.46
N THR A 255 5.74 1.78 10.51
CA THR A 255 5.78 1.35 9.11
C THR A 255 7.21 1.14 8.64
N GLY A 256 7.41 0.59 7.44
CA GLY A 256 8.74 0.39 6.87
C GLY A 256 9.54 1.68 6.66
N ASP A 257 8.88 2.85 6.62
CA ASP A 257 9.53 4.15 6.44
C ASP A 257 10.08 4.73 7.76
N ASP A 258 9.73 4.13 8.90
CA ASP A 258 10.18 4.63 10.19
C ASP A 258 11.67 4.40 10.40
N LYS A 259 12.39 5.47 10.71
CA LYS A 259 13.84 5.42 10.93
C LYS A 259 14.23 4.64 12.19
N ASP A 260 13.34 4.55 13.16
CA ASP A 260 13.59 3.85 14.44
C ASP A 260 12.31 3.16 14.95
N PRO A 261 11.93 2.01 14.36
CA PRO A 261 10.80 1.22 14.85
C PRO A 261 10.99 0.74 16.30
N THR A 262 12.23 0.61 16.75
CA THR A 262 12.55 0.19 18.13
C THR A 262 12.08 1.22 19.15
N GLN A 263 12.19 2.50 18.85
CA GLN A 263 11.68 3.55 19.74
C GLN A 263 10.15 3.50 19.89
N LEU A 264 9.43 3.19 18.82
CA LEU A 264 7.98 2.99 18.87
C LEU A 264 7.63 1.76 19.72
N ALA A 265 8.39 0.66 19.60
CA ALA A 265 8.22 -0.52 20.43
C ALA A 265 8.48 -0.22 21.93
N ILE A 266 9.52 0.57 22.26
CA ILE A 266 9.81 0.99 23.65
C ILE A 266 8.68 1.88 24.19
N ARG A 267 8.19 2.86 23.42
CA ARG A 267 7.06 3.72 23.80
C ARG A 267 5.77 2.91 24.01
N PHE A 268 5.55 1.89 23.19
CA PHE A 268 4.38 1.05 23.32
C PHE A 268 4.49 0.01 24.44
N SER A 269 5.66 -0.57 24.67
CA SER A 269 5.90 -1.62 25.67
C SER A 269 7.06 -1.28 26.62
N PRO A 270 6.97 -0.19 27.40
CA PRO A 270 8.09 0.26 28.22
C PRO A 270 8.46 -0.72 29.36
N LYS A 271 7.50 -1.46 29.91
CA LYS A 271 7.76 -2.45 30.98
C LYS A 271 8.57 -3.64 30.45
N SER A 272 8.23 -4.10 29.24
CA SER A 272 8.92 -5.22 28.60
C SER A 272 10.28 -4.82 28.01
N ASN A 273 10.53 -3.52 27.83
CA ASN A 273 11.77 -2.96 27.26
C ASN A 273 12.55 -2.10 28.26
N VAL A 274 12.32 -2.27 29.57
CA VAL A 274 12.93 -1.44 30.61
C VAL A 274 14.46 -1.35 30.50
N SER A 275 15.12 -2.41 30.06
CA SER A 275 16.59 -2.44 29.89
C SER A 275 17.11 -1.52 28.76
N LEU A 276 16.24 -1.08 27.86
CA LEU A 276 16.55 -0.18 26.76
C LEU A 276 16.26 1.30 27.09
N ILE A 277 15.66 1.57 28.23
CA ILE A 277 15.30 2.90 28.72
C ILE A 277 16.42 3.39 29.65
N PRO A 278 17.09 4.55 29.37
CA PRO A 278 18.09 5.09 30.25
C PRO A 278 17.56 5.42 31.64
N ASP A 279 18.39 5.20 32.68
CA ASP A 279 18.00 5.45 34.06
C ASP A 279 17.53 6.91 34.26
N GLY A 280 16.33 7.07 34.81
CA GLY A 280 15.74 8.39 35.12
C GLY A 280 15.02 9.05 33.94
N GLU A 281 14.97 8.44 32.77
CA GLU A 281 14.16 8.93 31.65
C GLU A 281 12.70 8.49 31.76
N SER A 282 11.79 9.41 31.44
CA SER A 282 10.36 9.11 31.29
C SER A 282 10.03 8.80 29.84
N VAL A 283 9.26 7.75 29.61
CA VAL A 283 8.79 7.38 28.26
C VAL A 283 7.43 8.00 28.02
N ASP A 284 7.28 8.68 26.86
CA ASP A 284 5.96 9.09 26.37
C ASP A 284 5.22 7.86 25.84
N GLU A 285 4.48 7.23 26.75
CA GLU A 285 3.89 5.91 26.54
C GLU A 285 2.72 5.92 25.54
N LEU A 286 2.75 4.99 24.60
CA LEU A 286 1.65 4.75 23.65
C LEU A 286 0.62 3.80 24.23
N ARG A 287 -0.65 4.02 23.91
CA ARG A 287 -1.77 3.13 24.22
C ARG A 287 -2.18 2.29 23.01
N VAL A 288 -2.19 2.89 21.82
CA VAL A 288 -2.54 2.21 20.57
C VAL A 288 -1.35 2.32 19.62
N LEU A 289 -0.89 1.19 19.11
CA LEU A 289 0.13 1.12 18.08
C LEU A 289 -0.43 0.38 16.88
N ILE A 290 -0.42 1.04 15.73
CA ILE A 290 -0.75 0.42 14.46
C ILE A 290 0.56 0.04 13.79
N SER A 291 0.72 -1.20 13.33
CA SER A 291 1.99 -1.64 12.75
C SER A 291 1.76 -2.44 11.48
N THR A 292 2.63 -2.23 10.52
CA THR A 292 2.87 -3.23 9.47
C THR A 292 3.76 -4.35 10.03
N ASP A 293 4.25 -5.23 9.21
CA ASP A 293 5.14 -6.33 9.59
C ASP A 293 6.50 -5.88 10.16
N VAL A 294 6.84 -4.60 10.04
CA VAL A 294 8.10 -4.00 10.55
C VAL A 294 8.37 -4.30 12.03
N LEU A 295 7.33 -4.50 12.84
CA LEU A 295 7.44 -4.91 14.24
C LEU A 295 7.11 -6.39 14.50
N SER A 296 6.92 -7.19 13.46
CA SER A 296 6.56 -8.61 13.60
C SER A 296 7.70 -9.47 14.14
N GLU A 297 8.95 -9.06 13.91
CA GLU A 297 10.15 -9.79 14.33
C GLU A 297 11.08 -8.93 15.19
N GLY A 298 11.67 -9.54 16.21
CA GLY A 298 12.75 -8.96 17.00
C GLY A 298 12.35 -7.87 18.01
N GLN A 299 11.07 -7.50 18.10
CA GLN A 299 10.58 -6.46 19.01
C GLN A 299 9.80 -7.04 20.18
N ASN A 300 9.95 -6.44 21.37
CA ASN A 300 9.22 -6.85 22.56
C ASN A 300 7.98 -5.98 22.77
N LEU A 301 6.81 -6.51 22.42
CA LEU A 301 5.51 -5.84 22.49
C LEU A 301 4.58 -6.43 23.57
N GLN A 302 5.15 -7.10 24.58
CA GLN A 302 4.41 -7.93 25.55
C GLN A 302 3.60 -7.14 26.58
N ASP A 303 3.68 -5.81 26.60
CA ASP A 303 2.81 -5.00 27.47
C ASP A 303 1.37 -4.93 26.92
N ALA A 304 1.15 -5.32 25.66
CA ALA A 304 -0.18 -5.40 25.06
C ALA A 304 -0.80 -6.78 25.27
N HIS A 305 -2.08 -6.78 25.59
CA HIS A 305 -2.90 -7.99 25.68
C HIS A 305 -3.93 -8.10 24.57
N ILE A 306 -4.23 -7.00 23.90
CA ILE A 306 -5.17 -6.92 22.78
C ILE A 306 -4.40 -6.76 21.50
N VAL A 307 -4.60 -7.73 20.59
CA VAL A 307 -4.03 -7.69 19.23
C VAL A 307 -5.17 -7.75 18.23
N VAL A 308 -5.20 -6.79 17.33
CA VAL A 308 -6.21 -6.69 16.27
C VAL A 308 -5.51 -6.92 14.93
N ASN A 309 -5.92 -7.93 14.18
CA ASN A 309 -5.57 -8.05 12.78
C ASN A 309 -6.63 -7.28 11.99
N TYR A 310 -6.28 -6.07 11.51
CA TYR A 310 -7.20 -5.21 10.79
C TYR A 310 -7.52 -5.75 9.39
N ASP A 311 -6.53 -6.31 8.74
CA ASP A 311 -6.65 -7.15 7.56
C ASP A 311 -5.98 -8.50 7.82
N LEU A 312 -6.38 -9.52 7.08
CA LEU A 312 -5.83 -10.86 7.22
C LEU A 312 -4.77 -11.06 6.13
N PRO A 313 -3.56 -11.52 6.50
CA PRO A 313 -2.56 -11.86 5.51
C PRO A 313 -3.10 -12.96 4.58
N TRP A 314 -2.94 -12.77 3.28
CA TRP A 314 -3.39 -13.74 2.28
C TRP A 314 -2.64 -15.07 2.35
N ALA A 315 -1.46 -15.07 2.95
CA ALA A 315 -0.71 -16.28 3.27
C ALA A 315 -1.10 -16.78 4.68
N ILE A 316 -2.15 -17.59 4.77
CA ILE A 316 -2.64 -18.17 6.04
C ILE A 316 -1.64 -19.19 6.65
N VAL A 317 -0.57 -19.51 5.95
CA VAL A 317 0.39 -20.53 6.37
C VAL A 317 1.81 -19.98 6.37
N ARG A 318 2.25 -19.57 7.52
CA ARG A 318 3.66 -19.66 7.93
C ARG A 318 3.79 -20.28 9.31
#